data_c14753957fe028348a3296ea98e93222
#
_entry.id   c14753957fe028348a3296ea98e93222
#
_cell.length_a   1.000
_cell.length_b   1.000
_cell.length_c   1.000
_cell.angle_alpha   90.00
_cell.angle_beta   90.00
_cell.angle_gamma   90.00
#
_symmetry.space_group_name_H-M   'P 1'
#
loop_
_entity.id
_entity.type
_entity.pdbx_description
1 polymer ?
#
loop_
_entity_poly.entity_id
_entity_poly.type
_entity_poly.pdbx_seq_one_letter_code
_entity_poly.pdbx_strand_id
1 'polypeptide(L)'
;YNELLKKKNFTDWMSEGERNLDSELISSFSDEIMPTDKRFYSYIITITGHGQYSYRKSLKPYYEKLSEYGLKIDSTKDLSDLDNSFITYVATTLEVDKMIGTLYEELENRNLLDNTVITLFGDHNCYYQGLSNYVKKIPENFRDQSYNYPFLYNVPCIMRVPHLKGQVIDKYSCTSDIVPSIYDVLGINTYGNMLYGNSIFSLEE
;
A
#
# COMPACT_ATOMS: atom_id res chain seq x y z
N TYR A 1 -4.87 6.76 20.62
CA TYR A 1 -4.30 5.70 19.77
C TYR A 1 -3.87 4.49 20.62
N ASN A 2 -2.93 4.66 21.54
CA ASN A 2 -2.43 3.56 22.38
C ASN A 2 -3.52 2.90 23.26
N GLU A 3 -4.49 3.65 23.75
CA GLU A 3 -5.63 3.10 24.50
C GLU A 3 -6.54 2.25 23.62
N LEU A 4 -6.76 2.65 22.38
CA LEU A 4 -7.55 1.89 21.42
C LEU A 4 -6.85 0.58 21.05
N LEU A 5 -5.54 0.62 20.76
CA LEU A 5 -4.74 -0.57 20.50
C LEU A 5 -4.80 -1.57 21.67
N LYS A 6 -4.62 -1.10 22.88
CA LYS A 6 -4.73 -1.94 24.10
C LYS A 6 -6.12 -2.55 24.26
N LYS A 7 -7.18 -1.76 24.02
CA LYS A 7 -8.56 -2.23 24.10
C LYS A 7 -8.86 -3.35 23.11
N LYS A 8 -8.21 -3.32 21.94
CA LYS A 8 -8.37 -4.33 20.87
C LYS A 8 -7.30 -5.43 20.90
N ASN A 9 -6.46 -5.49 21.95
CA ASN A 9 -5.33 -6.43 22.10
C ASN A 9 -4.29 -6.34 20.99
N PHE A 10 -4.14 -5.18 20.36
CA PHE A 10 -3.06 -4.94 19.42
C PHE A 10 -1.78 -4.54 20.16
N THR A 11 -0.68 -5.18 19.81
CA THR A 11 0.65 -4.78 20.28
C THR A 11 1.13 -3.54 19.55
N ASP A 12 1.91 -2.71 20.23
CA ASP A 12 2.63 -1.62 19.58
C ASP A 12 3.60 -2.23 18.55
N TRP A 13 3.41 -1.89 17.28
CA TRP A 13 4.20 -2.42 16.18
C TRP A 13 5.71 -2.11 16.28
N MET A 14 6.09 -1.16 17.14
CA MET A 14 7.47 -0.75 17.36
C MET A 14 8.22 -1.62 18.37
N SER A 15 7.52 -2.41 19.20
CA SER A 15 8.14 -2.92 20.42
C SER A 15 8.81 -4.29 20.33
N GLU A 16 8.50 -5.15 19.34
CA GLU A 16 8.96 -6.55 19.40
C GLU A 16 9.45 -7.18 18.07
N GLY A 17 9.66 -6.42 17.02
CA GLY A 17 10.11 -6.96 15.73
C GLY A 17 9.04 -7.74 14.94
N GLU A 18 7.95 -8.14 15.58
CA GLU A 18 6.76 -8.69 14.93
C GLU A 18 5.68 -7.61 14.85
N ARG A 19 5.17 -7.38 13.66
CA ARG A 19 4.13 -6.38 13.41
C ARG A 19 2.78 -7.06 13.27
N ASN A 20 1.72 -6.43 13.78
CA ASN A 20 0.37 -6.83 13.44
C ASN A 20 0.14 -6.71 11.93
N LEU A 21 -0.66 -7.59 11.37
CA LEU A 21 -0.95 -7.58 9.94
C LEU A 21 -1.97 -6.48 9.62
N ASP A 22 -1.79 -5.82 8.48
CA ASP A 22 -2.69 -4.74 8.05
C ASP A 22 -4.12 -5.24 7.81
N SER A 23 -4.29 -6.49 7.34
CA SER A 23 -5.62 -7.10 7.21
C SER A 23 -6.35 -7.27 8.56
N GLU A 24 -5.60 -7.61 9.62
CA GLU A 24 -6.14 -7.70 10.98
C GLU A 24 -6.53 -6.32 11.53
N LEU A 25 -5.76 -5.29 11.18
CA LEU A 25 -6.09 -3.91 11.54
C LEU A 25 -7.41 -3.48 10.93
N ILE A 26 -7.60 -3.69 9.63
CA ILE A 26 -8.87 -3.35 8.94
C ILE A 26 -10.06 -4.03 9.61
N SER A 27 -10.00 -5.35 9.83
CA SER A 27 -11.12 -6.09 10.44
C SER A 27 -11.38 -5.68 11.89
N SER A 28 -10.32 -5.39 12.67
CA SER A 28 -10.47 -5.04 14.10
C SER A 28 -10.96 -3.62 14.34
N PHE A 29 -10.71 -2.70 13.42
CA PHE A 29 -11.06 -1.28 13.54
C PHE A 29 -12.06 -0.81 12.49
N SER A 30 -12.81 -1.74 11.91
CA SER A 30 -13.76 -1.44 10.83
C SER A 30 -14.82 -0.41 11.23
N ASP A 31 -15.30 -0.42 12.47
CA ASP A 31 -16.28 0.55 12.97
C ASP A 31 -15.72 1.98 13.06
N GLU A 32 -14.45 2.10 13.43
CA GLU A 32 -13.76 3.38 13.55
C GLU A 32 -13.32 3.92 12.19
N ILE A 33 -12.91 3.02 11.28
CA ILE A 33 -12.40 3.36 9.94
C ILE A 33 -13.57 3.67 9.00
N MET A 34 -14.67 2.90 9.09
CA MET A 34 -15.80 2.93 8.16
C MET A 34 -17.14 3.01 8.91
N PRO A 35 -17.40 4.10 9.67
CA PRO A 35 -18.65 4.27 10.39
C PRO A 35 -19.84 4.33 9.41
N THR A 36 -20.98 3.74 9.81
CA THR A 36 -22.21 3.67 9.00
C THR A 36 -23.20 4.80 9.29
N ASP A 37 -23.01 5.53 10.36
CA ASP A 37 -23.89 6.57 10.88
C ASP A 37 -23.56 7.98 10.39
N LYS A 38 -22.43 8.16 9.71
CA LYS A 38 -21.94 9.45 9.23
C LYS A 38 -21.02 9.32 8.02
N ARG A 39 -20.80 10.43 7.33
CA ARG A 39 -19.74 10.52 6.32
C ARG A 39 -18.36 10.40 6.99
N PHE A 40 -17.42 9.76 6.31
CA PHE A 40 -16.07 9.59 6.82
C PHE A 40 -15.01 9.90 5.75
N TYR A 41 -13.84 10.22 6.23
CA TYR A 41 -12.58 10.21 5.49
C TYR A 41 -11.58 9.43 6.32
N SER A 42 -11.05 8.36 5.76
CA SER A 42 -10.06 7.52 6.42
C SER A 42 -8.76 7.52 5.62
N TYR A 43 -7.68 7.92 6.28
CA TYR A 43 -6.34 7.84 5.75
C TYR A 43 -5.57 6.73 6.47
N ILE A 44 -5.26 5.67 5.74
CA ILE A 44 -4.67 4.46 6.28
C ILE A 44 -3.25 4.33 5.74
N ILE A 45 -2.27 4.33 6.64
CA ILE A 45 -0.88 4.04 6.33
C ILE A 45 -0.63 2.58 6.65
N THR A 46 -0.35 1.77 5.64
CA THR A 46 -0.02 0.35 5.80
C THR A 46 1.40 0.19 6.32
N ILE A 47 1.62 -0.82 7.14
CA ILE A 47 2.91 -1.06 7.79
C ILE A 47 3.51 -2.41 7.40
N THR A 48 2.69 -3.39 7.05
CA THR A 48 3.21 -4.73 6.73
C THR A 48 4.15 -4.68 5.52
N GLY A 49 3.83 -3.87 4.52
CA GLY A 49 4.65 -3.66 3.32
C GLY A 49 5.93 -2.86 3.53
N HIS A 50 6.13 -2.25 4.70
CA HIS A 50 7.30 -1.42 4.98
C HIS A 50 8.55 -2.28 5.25
N GLY A 51 9.72 -1.88 4.70
CA GLY A 51 11.03 -2.49 5.03
C GLY A 51 11.34 -2.39 6.54
N GLN A 52 12.32 -3.04 7.12
CA GLN A 52 13.27 -3.93 6.46
C GLN A 52 12.61 -5.29 6.17
N TYR A 53 12.95 -5.88 5.03
CA TYR A 53 12.38 -7.16 4.60
C TYR A 53 13.17 -8.35 5.17
N SER A 54 13.19 -8.48 6.48
CA SER A 54 13.68 -9.64 7.20
C SER A 54 12.54 -10.59 7.55
N TYR A 55 12.86 -11.87 7.76
CA TYR A 55 11.86 -12.88 8.13
C TYR A 55 11.00 -12.45 9.31
N ARG A 56 9.69 -12.65 9.21
CA ARG A 56 8.70 -12.42 10.28
C ARG A 56 7.80 -13.64 10.43
N LYS A 57 7.58 -14.09 11.65
CA LYS A 57 6.72 -15.25 11.94
C LYS A 57 5.27 -15.00 11.51
N SER A 58 4.77 -13.78 11.65
CA SER A 58 3.43 -13.38 11.22
C SER A 58 3.17 -13.60 9.74
N LEU A 59 4.21 -13.61 8.91
CA LEU A 59 4.11 -13.86 7.46
C LEU A 59 4.25 -15.34 7.08
N LYS A 60 4.36 -16.26 8.04
CA LYS A 60 4.53 -17.70 7.78
C LYS A 60 3.55 -18.28 6.76
N PRO A 61 2.24 -17.99 6.81
CA PRO A 61 1.28 -18.52 5.83
C PRO A 61 1.62 -18.12 4.39
N TYR A 62 2.19 -16.92 4.20
CA TYR A 62 2.60 -16.44 2.88
C TYR A 62 3.88 -17.11 2.40
N TYR A 63 4.85 -17.38 3.28
CA TYR A 63 6.03 -18.15 2.92
C TYR A 63 5.68 -19.58 2.51
N GLU A 64 4.75 -20.23 3.20
CA GLU A 64 4.25 -21.55 2.86
C GLU A 64 3.64 -21.54 1.45
N LYS A 65 2.75 -20.58 1.17
CA LYS A 65 2.16 -20.40 -0.16
C LYS A 65 3.22 -20.12 -1.23
N LEU A 66 4.18 -19.24 -0.97
CA LEU A 66 5.25 -18.91 -1.92
C LEU A 66 6.18 -20.10 -2.19
N SER A 67 6.35 -21.00 -1.21
CA SER A 67 7.18 -22.19 -1.37
C SER A 67 6.62 -23.17 -2.42
N GLU A 68 5.30 -23.17 -2.65
CA GLU A 68 4.64 -23.96 -3.70
C GLU A 68 5.05 -23.49 -5.11
N TYR A 69 5.45 -22.22 -5.22
CA TYR A 69 5.95 -21.60 -6.45
C TYR A 69 7.49 -21.56 -6.54
N GLY A 70 8.18 -22.29 -5.65
CA GLY A 70 9.64 -22.39 -5.64
C GLY A 70 10.35 -21.23 -4.91
N LEU A 71 9.62 -20.27 -4.33
CA LEU A 71 10.17 -19.18 -3.55
C LEU A 71 10.25 -19.59 -2.08
N LYS A 72 11.43 -20.04 -1.64
CA LYS A 72 11.64 -20.56 -0.28
C LYS A 72 12.67 -19.72 0.47
N ILE A 73 12.35 -19.38 1.71
CA ILE A 73 13.34 -18.79 2.64
C ILE A 73 14.46 -19.82 2.85
N ASP A 74 15.68 -19.39 2.61
CA ASP A 74 16.87 -20.18 2.87
C ASP A 74 17.39 -19.87 4.28
N SER A 75 17.11 -20.79 5.21
CA SER A 75 17.51 -20.65 6.61
C SER A 75 19.03 -20.84 6.84
N THR A 76 19.79 -21.23 5.82
CA THR A 76 21.25 -21.34 5.89
C THR A 76 21.95 -20.02 5.61
N LYS A 77 21.23 -19.06 5.01
CA LYS A 77 21.67 -17.70 4.74
C LYS A 77 21.24 -16.74 5.84
N ASP A 78 21.86 -15.57 5.85
CA ASP A 78 21.35 -14.46 6.65
C ASP A 78 19.91 -14.13 6.22
N LEU A 79 19.03 -13.92 7.20
CA LEU A 79 17.61 -13.58 6.92
C LEU A 79 17.44 -12.22 6.23
N SER A 80 18.49 -11.41 6.20
CA SER A 80 18.60 -10.16 5.46
C SER A 80 19.30 -10.30 4.10
N ASP A 81 19.69 -11.51 3.70
CA ASP A 81 20.20 -11.80 2.35
C ASP A 81 19.19 -11.33 1.29
N LEU A 82 19.68 -10.95 0.12
CA LEU A 82 18.86 -10.36 -0.93
C LEU A 82 17.73 -11.28 -1.41
N ASP A 83 17.98 -12.59 -1.53
CA ASP A 83 16.97 -13.56 -1.96
C ASP A 83 15.89 -13.72 -0.89
N ASN A 84 16.28 -13.87 0.39
CA ASN A 84 15.36 -13.95 1.52
C ASN A 84 14.55 -12.64 1.67
N SER A 85 15.21 -11.51 1.49
CA SER A 85 14.57 -10.19 1.51
C SER A 85 13.56 -10.02 0.38
N PHE A 86 13.85 -10.52 -0.82
CA PHE A 86 12.91 -10.52 -1.93
C PHE A 86 11.67 -11.38 -1.63
N ILE A 87 11.87 -12.59 -1.10
CA ILE A 87 10.76 -13.47 -0.73
C ILE A 87 9.89 -12.83 0.35
N THR A 88 10.51 -12.18 1.34
CA THR A 88 9.79 -11.44 2.39
C THR A 88 9.04 -10.24 1.81
N TYR A 89 9.63 -9.49 0.88
CA TYR A 89 8.95 -8.42 0.17
C TYR A 89 7.68 -8.92 -0.56
N VAL A 90 7.78 -10.04 -1.27
CA VAL A 90 6.62 -10.64 -1.93
C VAL A 90 5.57 -11.09 -0.92
N ALA A 91 5.98 -11.69 0.21
CA ALA A 91 5.07 -12.11 1.27
C ALA A 91 4.33 -10.90 1.89
N THR A 92 5.02 -9.78 2.11
CA THR A 92 4.39 -8.54 2.60
C THR A 92 3.41 -7.95 1.58
N THR A 93 3.72 -8.05 0.29
CA THR A 93 2.83 -7.59 -0.78
C THR A 93 1.55 -8.41 -0.85
N LEU A 94 1.64 -9.73 -0.65
CA LEU A 94 0.46 -10.61 -0.54
C LEU A 94 -0.41 -10.27 0.67
N GLU A 95 0.19 -9.84 1.78
CA GLU A 95 -0.59 -9.38 2.93
C GLU A 95 -1.29 -8.04 2.65
N VAL A 96 -0.63 -7.11 1.95
CA VAL A 96 -1.28 -5.86 1.51
C VAL A 96 -2.45 -6.16 0.57
N ASP A 97 -2.30 -7.11 -0.36
CA ASP A 97 -3.39 -7.56 -1.22
C ASP A 97 -4.57 -8.12 -0.40
N LYS A 98 -4.29 -8.97 0.59
CA LYS A 98 -5.32 -9.46 1.51
C LYS A 98 -5.99 -8.34 2.30
N MET A 99 -5.23 -7.36 2.77
CA MET A 99 -5.76 -6.18 3.46
C MET A 99 -6.75 -5.42 2.59
N ILE A 100 -6.41 -5.23 1.31
CA ILE A 100 -7.31 -4.59 0.33
C ILE A 100 -8.59 -5.42 0.17
N GLY A 101 -8.47 -6.74 0.03
CA GLY A 101 -9.63 -7.64 -0.01
C GLY A 101 -10.52 -7.49 1.23
N THR A 102 -9.93 -7.51 2.42
CA THR A 102 -10.65 -7.30 3.69
C THR A 102 -11.35 -5.94 3.74
N LEU A 103 -10.71 -4.87 3.25
CA LEU A 103 -11.33 -3.55 3.15
C LEU A 103 -12.58 -3.56 2.25
N TYR A 104 -12.49 -4.23 1.11
CA TYR A 104 -13.63 -4.36 0.18
C TYR A 104 -14.77 -5.15 0.82
N GLU A 105 -14.50 -6.28 1.43
CA GLU A 105 -15.48 -7.11 2.13
C GLU A 105 -16.19 -6.34 3.26
N GLU A 106 -15.45 -5.59 4.06
CA GLU A 106 -16.00 -4.78 5.14
C GLU A 106 -16.90 -3.64 4.61
N LEU A 107 -16.48 -2.97 3.52
CA LEU A 107 -17.30 -1.94 2.88
C LEU A 107 -18.59 -2.53 2.27
N GLU A 108 -18.51 -3.71 1.65
CA GLU A 108 -19.66 -4.40 1.07
C GLU A 108 -20.65 -4.82 2.15
N ASN A 109 -20.17 -5.48 3.22
CA ASN A 109 -20.98 -5.91 4.36
C ASN A 109 -21.71 -4.75 5.06
N ARG A 110 -21.16 -3.53 4.96
CA ARG A 110 -21.72 -2.29 5.51
C ARG A 110 -22.61 -1.53 4.52
N ASN A 111 -22.77 -2.02 3.28
CA ASN A 111 -23.43 -1.32 2.17
C ASN A 111 -22.80 0.05 1.85
N LEU A 112 -21.50 0.19 2.02
CA LEU A 112 -20.75 1.44 1.80
C LEU A 112 -19.95 1.43 0.49
N LEU A 113 -19.68 0.24 -0.09
CA LEU A 113 -18.77 0.08 -1.23
C LEU A 113 -19.15 0.94 -2.43
N ASP A 114 -20.45 1.05 -2.73
CA ASP A 114 -20.95 1.83 -3.87
C ASP A 114 -21.04 3.33 -3.60
N ASN A 115 -20.73 3.76 -2.38
CA ASN A 115 -20.68 5.17 -1.98
C ASN A 115 -19.29 5.60 -1.48
N THR A 116 -18.27 4.77 -1.70
CA THR A 116 -16.92 5.04 -1.21
C THR A 116 -15.92 5.12 -2.36
N VAL A 117 -15.22 6.23 -2.47
CA VAL A 117 -14.02 6.37 -3.30
C VAL A 117 -12.85 5.76 -2.53
N ILE A 118 -12.12 4.84 -3.16
CA ILE A 118 -10.94 4.21 -2.59
C ILE A 118 -9.75 4.62 -3.43
N THR A 119 -8.73 5.22 -2.80
CA THR A 119 -7.49 5.59 -3.46
C THR A 119 -6.34 4.82 -2.83
N LEU A 120 -5.65 4.02 -3.62
CA LEU A 120 -4.49 3.22 -3.23
C LEU A 120 -3.27 3.77 -3.96
N PHE A 121 -2.23 4.09 -3.24
CA PHE A 121 -0.99 4.57 -3.84
C PHE A 121 0.23 4.19 -3.01
N GLY A 122 1.35 4.00 -3.69
CA GLY A 122 2.64 3.86 -3.02
C GLY A 122 3.19 5.24 -2.65
N ASP A 123 3.79 5.34 -1.48
CA ASP A 123 4.49 6.54 -1.02
C ASP A 123 5.91 6.63 -1.60
N HIS A 124 6.56 5.49 -1.80
CA HIS A 124 7.90 5.36 -2.39
C HIS A 124 8.18 3.94 -2.88
N ASN A 125 9.31 3.76 -3.53
CA ASN A 125 9.78 2.45 -3.99
C ASN A 125 10.40 1.61 -2.83
N CYS A 126 10.63 0.32 -3.07
CA CYS A 126 11.27 -0.59 -2.13
C CYS A 126 12.81 -0.41 -2.12
N TYR A 127 13.32 0.68 -1.57
CA TYR A 127 14.75 1.03 -1.61
C TYR A 127 15.65 0.25 -0.64
N TYR A 128 15.08 -0.55 0.25
CA TYR A 128 15.83 -1.31 1.24
C TYR A 128 16.68 -2.43 0.60
N GLN A 129 17.91 -2.61 1.10
CA GLN A 129 18.77 -3.76 0.80
C GLN A 129 19.02 -3.99 -0.71
N GLY A 130 18.93 -2.95 -1.53
CA GLY A 130 19.11 -3.08 -2.98
C GLY A 130 17.94 -3.73 -3.73
N LEU A 131 16.83 -4.02 -3.06
CA LEU A 131 15.65 -4.65 -3.65
C LEU A 131 15.08 -3.89 -4.84
N SER A 132 15.16 -2.57 -4.85
CA SER A 132 14.69 -1.76 -5.98
C SER A 132 15.27 -2.21 -7.31
N ASN A 133 16.59 -2.44 -7.35
CA ASN A 133 17.29 -2.88 -8.55
C ASN A 133 16.92 -4.32 -8.92
N TYR A 134 16.70 -5.16 -7.92
CA TYR A 134 16.32 -6.56 -8.10
C TYR A 134 14.88 -6.68 -8.65
N VAL A 135 13.93 -6.01 -8.02
CA VAL A 135 12.51 -6.06 -8.38
C VAL A 135 12.23 -5.40 -9.72
N LYS A 136 12.81 -4.23 -9.98
CA LYS A 136 12.57 -3.46 -11.21
C LYS A 136 13.47 -3.89 -12.38
N LYS A 137 14.36 -4.84 -12.17
CA LYS A 137 15.28 -5.34 -13.20
C LYS A 137 15.99 -4.20 -13.94
N ILE A 138 16.52 -3.24 -13.20
CA ILE A 138 17.19 -2.08 -13.79
C ILE A 138 18.36 -2.54 -14.65
N PRO A 139 18.48 -2.07 -15.90
CA PRO A 139 19.58 -2.42 -16.79
C PRO A 139 20.92 -2.08 -16.15
N GLU A 140 21.91 -2.92 -16.39
CA GLU A 140 23.23 -2.87 -15.72
C GLU A 140 23.93 -1.52 -15.90
N ASN A 141 23.79 -0.92 -17.07
CA ASN A 141 24.33 0.41 -17.38
C ASN A 141 23.69 1.57 -16.61
N PHE A 142 22.57 1.36 -15.93
CA PHE A 142 21.90 2.34 -15.06
C PHE A 142 22.03 2.05 -13.57
N ARG A 143 22.58 0.90 -13.16
CA ARG A 143 22.68 0.52 -11.75
C ARG A 143 23.51 1.50 -10.93
N ASP A 144 24.62 1.96 -11.48
CA ASP A 144 25.49 2.96 -10.83
C ASP A 144 24.94 4.38 -10.89
N GLN A 145 23.90 4.62 -11.70
CA GLN A 145 23.21 5.89 -11.90
C GLN A 145 21.75 5.80 -11.48
N SER A 146 21.44 4.97 -10.49
CA SER A 146 20.06 4.67 -10.07
C SER A 146 19.24 5.93 -9.74
N TYR A 147 19.88 6.97 -9.24
CA TYR A 147 19.23 8.27 -8.97
C TYR A 147 18.75 8.99 -10.24
N ASN A 148 19.29 8.65 -11.40
CA ASN A 148 18.94 9.26 -12.69
C ASN A 148 17.96 8.39 -13.50
N TYR A 149 17.47 7.27 -12.94
CA TYR A 149 16.52 6.40 -13.61
C TYR A 149 15.10 6.66 -13.10
N PRO A 150 14.29 7.47 -13.79
CA PRO A 150 12.99 7.94 -13.27
C PRO A 150 12.04 6.80 -12.92
N PHE A 151 12.05 5.72 -13.70
CA PHE A 151 11.16 4.56 -13.48
C PHE A 151 11.45 3.81 -12.17
N LEU A 152 12.61 4.05 -11.54
CA LEU A 152 12.89 3.51 -10.22
C LEU A 152 11.88 4.02 -9.17
N TYR A 153 11.45 5.25 -9.33
CA TYR A 153 10.59 5.95 -8.38
C TYR A 153 9.09 5.82 -8.69
N ASN A 154 8.76 5.14 -9.81
CA ASN A 154 7.35 4.92 -10.13
C ASN A 154 6.69 4.02 -9.08
N VAL A 155 5.57 4.49 -8.57
CA VAL A 155 4.71 3.77 -7.65
C VAL A 155 3.31 3.61 -8.26
N PRO A 156 2.57 2.56 -7.92
CA PRO A 156 1.19 2.42 -8.38
C PRO A 156 0.30 3.50 -7.76
N CYS A 157 -0.66 3.97 -8.54
CA CYS A 157 -1.81 4.74 -8.05
C CYS A 157 -3.07 4.16 -8.69
N ILE A 158 -3.99 3.69 -7.86
CA ILE A 158 -5.25 3.07 -8.27
C ILE A 158 -6.37 3.80 -7.57
N MET A 159 -7.32 4.31 -8.33
CA MET A 159 -8.51 4.97 -7.76
C MET A 159 -9.77 4.23 -8.19
N ARG A 160 -10.50 3.67 -7.23
CA ARG A 160 -11.84 3.16 -7.43
C ARG A 160 -12.84 4.28 -7.18
N VAL A 161 -13.55 4.65 -8.22
CA VAL A 161 -14.66 5.60 -8.13
C VAL A 161 -15.94 4.82 -8.46
N PRO A 162 -16.94 4.79 -7.57
CA PRO A 162 -18.19 4.08 -7.82
C PRO A 162 -18.82 4.48 -9.15
N HIS A 163 -19.37 3.50 -9.86
CA HIS A 163 -20.06 3.67 -11.14
C HIS A 163 -19.22 4.17 -12.31
N LEU A 164 -17.94 4.46 -12.12
CA LEU A 164 -17.05 4.77 -13.24
C LEU A 164 -16.51 3.49 -13.87
N LYS A 165 -16.44 3.48 -15.22
CA LYS A 165 -15.79 2.42 -15.97
C LYS A 165 -14.29 2.50 -15.76
N GLY A 166 -13.64 1.35 -15.50
CA GLY A 166 -12.19 1.28 -15.38
C GLY A 166 -11.48 1.73 -16.66
N GLN A 167 -10.44 2.51 -16.49
CA GLN A 167 -9.55 3.00 -17.55
C GLN A 167 -8.13 3.13 -17.03
N VAL A 168 -7.17 3.13 -17.94
CA VAL A 168 -5.77 3.48 -17.65
C VAL A 168 -5.60 4.96 -18.01
N ILE A 169 -5.02 5.72 -17.09
CA ILE A 169 -4.66 7.12 -17.31
C ILE A 169 -3.16 7.15 -17.56
N ASP A 170 -2.77 7.39 -18.80
CA ASP A 170 -1.38 7.51 -19.22
C ASP A 170 -0.96 8.99 -19.20
N LYS A 171 -0.75 9.49 -17.98
CA LYS A 171 -0.35 10.86 -17.71
C LYS A 171 0.78 10.87 -16.69
N TYR A 172 1.79 11.71 -16.94
CA TYR A 172 2.81 11.97 -15.91
C TYR A 172 2.16 12.63 -14.69
N SER A 173 2.30 12.00 -13.55
CA SER A 173 1.70 12.46 -12.30
C SER A 173 2.60 12.17 -11.11
N CYS A 174 2.35 12.83 -10.01
CA CYS A 174 3.09 12.66 -8.77
C CYS A 174 2.12 12.62 -7.57
N THR A 175 2.65 12.35 -6.40
CA THR A 175 1.82 12.22 -5.19
C THR A 175 1.05 13.49 -4.82
N SER A 176 1.53 14.68 -5.23
CA SER A 176 0.78 15.93 -5.02
C SER A 176 -0.50 16.04 -5.85
N ASP A 177 -0.65 15.24 -6.91
CA ASP A 177 -1.83 15.21 -7.77
C ASP A 177 -2.99 14.39 -7.19
N ILE A 178 -2.71 13.59 -6.15
CA ILE A 178 -3.71 12.70 -5.54
C ILE A 178 -4.85 13.48 -4.89
N VAL A 179 -4.53 14.49 -4.09
CA VAL A 179 -5.57 15.28 -3.39
C VAL A 179 -6.45 16.06 -4.36
N PRO A 180 -5.90 16.81 -5.35
CA PRO A 180 -6.71 17.41 -6.41
C PRO A 180 -7.60 16.41 -7.15
N SER A 181 -7.10 15.22 -7.43
CA SER A 181 -7.86 14.15 -8.11
C SER A 181 -9.02 13.63 -7.26
N ILE A 182 -8.82 13.45 -5.96
CA ILE A 182 -9.87 13.06 -5.02
C ILE A 182 -10.96 14.13 -4.97
N TYR A 183 -10.58 15.40 -4.91
CA TYR A 183 -11.53 16.52 -4.88
C TYR A 183 -12.34 16.60 -6.17
N ASP A 184 -11.69 16.38 -7.31
CA ASP A 184 -12.33 16.40 -8.63
C ASP A 184 -13.42 15.32 -8.72
N VAL A 185 -13.10 14.05 -8.40
CA VAL A 185 -14.09 12.96 -8.47
C VAL A 185 -15.21 13.10 -7.43
N LEU A 186 -14.97 13.80 -6.33
CA LEU A 186 -15.99 14.11 -5.31
C LEU A 186 -16.80 15.38 -5.61
N GLY A 187 -16.46 16.10 -6.69
CA GLY A 187 -17.10 17.38 -7.03
C GLY A 187 -16.85 18.48 -6.00
N ILE A 188 -15.74 18.41 -5.26
CA ILE A 188 -15.38 19.39 -4.25
C ILE A 188 -14.71 20.57 -4.94
N ASN A 189 -15.31 21.76 -4.80
CA ASN A 189 -14.74 22.98 -5.34
C ASN A 189 -13.46 23.37 -4.57
N THR A 190 -12.37 23.51 -5.31
CA THR A 190 -11.04 23.83 -4.76
C THR A 190 -10.65 25.28 -5.05
N TYR A 191 -11.54 26.10 -5.62
CA TYR A 191 -11.24 27.49 -5.94
C TYR A 191 -10.83 28.28 -4.70
N GLY A 192 -9.67 28.92 -4.79
CA GLY A 192 -9.08 29.68 -3.68
C GLY A 192 -8.26 28.84 -2.69
N ASN A 193 -8.18 27.51 -2.86
CA ASN A 193 -7.31 26.66 -2.06
C ASN A 193 -5.92 26.58 -2.70
N MET A 194 -4.87 26.65 -1.88
CA MET A 194 -3.49 26.46 -2.33
C MET A 194 -3.19 24.95 -2.38
N LEU A 195 -3.67 24.27 -3.44
CA LEU A 195 -3.30 22.90 -3.71
C LEU A 195 -2.07 22.88 -4.62
N TYR A 196 -1.10 22.03 -4.26
CA TYR A 196 -0.01 21.66 -5.15
C TYR A 196 -0.48 20.49 -6.01
N GLY A 197 -0.15 20.54 -7.31
CA GLY A 197 -0.54 19.50 -8.27
C GLY A 197 -1.88 19.76 -8.93
N ASN A 198 -2.19 18.92 -9.91
CA ASN A 198 -3.38 18.99 -10.74
C ASN A 198 -4.13 17.66 -10.67
N SER A 199 -5.44 17.67 -10.91
CA SER A 199 -6.20 16.42 -11.06
C SER A 199 -5.64 15.60 -12.22
N ILE A 200 -5.42 14.29 -11.98
CA ILE A 200 -5.04 13.36 -13.05
C ILE A 200 -6.13 13.23 -14.12
N PHE A 201 -7.36 13.61 -13.79
CA PHE A 201 -8.51 13.60 -14.70
C PHE A 201 -8.66 14.89 -15.51
N SER A 202 -7.90 15.94 -15.18
CA SER A 202 -7.93 17.19 -15.93
C SER A 202 -7.41 17.00 -17.36
N LEU A 203 -7.98 17.75 -18.31
CA LEU A 203 -7.53 17.76 -19.70
C LEU A 203 -6.27 18.60 -19.93
N GLU A 204 -5.82 19.33 -18.93
CA GLU A 204 -4.61 20.15 -18.99
C GLU A 204 -3.37 19.27 -18.76
N GLU A 205 -2.36 19.43 -19.61
CA GLU A 205 -1.04 18.80 -19.51
C GLU A 205 -0.14 19.52 -18.49
#